data_ae04937806866984eea5b0f7d188319a
#
_entry.id   ae04937806866984eea5b0f7d188319a
#
_cell.length_a   1.000
_cell.length_b   1.000
_cell.length_c   1.000
_cell.angle_alpha   90.00
_cell.angle_beta   90.00
_cell.angle_gamma   90.00
#
_symmetry.space_group_name_H-M   'P 1'
#
loop_
_entity.id
_entity.type
_entity.pdbx_description
1 polymer ?
#
loop_
_entity_poly.entity_id
_entity_poly.type
_entity_poly.pdbx_seq_one_letter_code
_entity_poly.pdbx_strand_id
1 'polypeptide(L)'
;MAYTRLTAAEAAALIKNDDNIGFSGFTPNGIPKAIIREVAKKAEALHADGQPFQVGIVTGASGCQSLEGDMANVHAIKFRGPFSTNKDFRIHTNLGEIDYEDMHLGHVAERLRRGFYGELQWAIIEVSSLEEGDTMCKAYLTTAGGIVPTIVRLAKRILIEVNHFHSPDSKFLHDVYECDEYPNRQPIPLISVGQRIGTNYVEIDPKKIVGVVDCNIPEEARAFVDPNEETTRIGQNVVDFFLRDMKAGHIPSTMFPIQSGVGTTGNAVLKAIGRCEGL
;
A
#
# COMPACT_ATOMS: atom_id res chain seq x y z
N MET A 1 -7.35 -9.49 -24.92
CA MET A 1 -6.01 -9.22 -25.56
C MET A 1 -4.94 -9.57 -24.53
N ALA A 2 -3.88 -10.26 -24.95
CA ALA A 2 -2.75 -10.48 -24.03
C ALA A 2 -1.99 -9.15 -23.89
N TYR A 3 -1.79 -8.67 -22.67
CA TYR A 3 -0.99 -7.47 -22.43
C TYR A 3 0.48 -7.70 -22.74
N THR A 4 1.16 -6.62 -23.12
CA THR A 4 2.61 -6.66 -23.32
C THR A 4 3.29 -7.04 -22.01
N ARG A 5 3.98 -8.17 -21.99
CA ARG A 5 4.84 -8.55 -20.87
C ARG A 5 6.15 -7.80 -21.01
N LEU A 6 6.54 -7.12 -19.96
CA LEU A 6 7.77 -6.34 -19.87
C LEU A 6 8.66 -6.89 -18.77
N THR A 7 9.95 -6.75 -18.94
CA THR A 7 10.88 -6.81 -17.83
C THR A 7 10.72 -5.57 -16.95
N ALA A 8 11.15 -5.63 -15.69
CA ALA A 8 11.13 -4.48 -14.81
C ALA A 8 11.95 -3.30 -15.35
N ALA A 9 13.07 -3.59 -16.03
CA ALA A 9 13.93 -2.58 -16.65
C ALA A 9 13.24 -1.90 -17.85
N GLU A 10 12.55 -2.65 -18.71
CA GLU A 10 11.76 -2.08 -19.80
C GLU A 10 10.62 -1.21 -19.28
N ALA A 11 9.94 -1.64 -18.21
CA ALA A 11 8.90 -0.84 -17.57
C ALA A 11 9.48 0.46 -16.99
N ALA A 12 10.60 0.40 -16.26
CA ALA A 12 11.29 1.55 -15.71
C ALA A 12 11.79 2.53 -16.79
N ALA A 13 12.19 2.01 -17.96
CA ALA A 13 12.63 2.86 -19.09
C ALA A 13 11.52 3.80 -19.59
N LEU A 14 10.24 3.44 -19.43
CA LEU A 14 9.10 4.26 -19.84
C LEU A 14 8.86 5.49 -18.94
N ILE A 15 9.31 5.45 -17.69
CA ILE A 15 9.14 6.54 -16.72
C ILE A 15 10.09 7.68 -17.08
N LYS A 16 9.59 8.90 -17.12
CA LYS A 16 10.36 10.09 -17.50
C LYS A 16 10.62 10.99 -16.29
N ASN A 17 11.62 11.86 -16.45
CA ASN A 17 11.83 12.93 -15.49
C ASN A 17 10.54 13.77 -15.33
N ASP A 18 10.25 14.20 -14.11
CA ASP A 18 9.06 14.96 -13.71
C ASP A 18 7.72 14.22 -13.83
N ASP A 19 7.68 12.91 -14.13
CA ASP A 19 6.44 12.14 -14.06
C ASP A 19 5.89 12.10 -12.61
N ASN A 20 4.59 12.30 -12.45
CA ASN A 20 3.89 12.04 -11.19
C ASN A 20 3.32 10.62 -11.24
N ILE A 21 3.60 9.83 -10.20
CA ILE A 21 3.31 8.41 -10.14
C ILE A 21 2.47 8.09 -8.90
N GLY A 22 1.32 7.47 -9.10
CA GLY A 22 0.54 6.85 -8.04
C GLY A 22 0.98 5.41 -7.83
N PHE A 23 1.25 5.02 -6.58
CA PHE A 23 1.64 3.64 -6.23
C PHE A 23 0.58 2.97 -5.37
N SER A 24 0.41 1.66 -5.57
CA SER A 24 -0.35 0.81 -4.64
C SER A 24 0.40 0.66 -3.31
N GLY A 25 -0.27 0.06 -2.35
CA GLY A 25 0.30 -0.32 -1.09
C GLY A 25 -0.13 0.51 0.10
N PHE A 26 0.08 -0.07 1.26
CA PHE A 26 -0.11 0.57 2.56
C PHE A 26 0.96 0.06 3.53
N THR A 27 1.63 0.98 4.25
CA THR A 27 2.83 0.67 5.02
C THR A 27 3.88 -0.02 4.12
N PRO A 28 4.60 -1.08 4.50
CA PRO A 28 5.54 -1.74 3.58
C PRO A 28 4.89 -2.81 2.67
N ASN A 29 3.58 -2.96 2.67
CA ASN A 29 2.89 -4.06 1.99
C ASN A 29 2.17 -3.62 0.72
N GLY A 30 2.11 -4.49 -0.30
CA GLY A 30 1.40 -4.26 -1.54
C GLY A 30 2.01 -3.18 -2.44
N ILE A 31 3.31 -2.91 -2.27
CA ILE A 31 4.05 -1.90 -3.04
C ILE A 31 4.82 -2.62 -4.16
N PRO A 32 4.76 -2.13 -5.41
CA PRO A 32 5.56 -2.64 -6.50
C PRO A 32 7.06 -2.54 -6.18
N LYS A 33 7.79 -3.63 -6.31
CA LYS A 33 9.21 -3.71 -5.89
C LYS A 33 10.16 -3.88 -7.06
N ALA A 34 9.77 -4.68 -8.06
CA ALA A 34 10.63 -4.96 -9.19
C ALA A 34 10.82 -3.71 -10.07
N ILE A 35 9.73 -3.06 -10.44
CA ILE A 35 9.76 -1.87 -11.30
C ILE A 35 10.48 -0.72 -10.61
N ILE A 36 10.17 -0.46 -9.33
CA ILE A 36 10.73 0.70 -8.63
C ILE A 36 12.23 0.57 -8.38
N ARG A 37 12.74 -0.64 -8.13
CA ARG A 37 14.19 -0.89 -8.02
C ARG A 37 14.92 -0.57 -9.31
N GLU A 38 14.33 -0.86 -10.46
CA GLU A 38 14.92 -0.49 -11.75
C GLU A 38 14.79 1.01 -12.04
N VAL A 39 13.73 1.68 -11.54
CA VAL A 39 13.64 3.15 -11.61
C VAL A 39 14.75 3.81 -10.78
N ALA A 40 15.04 3.30 -9.58
CA ALA A 40 16.15 3.80 -8.75
C ALA A 40 17.50 3.62 -9.46
N LYS A 41 17.79 2.44 -10.04
CA LYS A 41 19.02 2.21 -10.83
C LYS A 41 19.13 3.14 -12.03
N LYS A 42 18.02 3.37 -12.73
CA LYS A 42 17.95 4.33 -13.84
C LYS A 42 18.29 5.74 -13.39
N ALA A 43 17.72 6.17 -12.26
CA ALA A 43 18.01 7.48 -11.69
C ALA A 43 19.48 7.64 -11.36
N GLU A 44 20.07 6.65 -10.67
CA GLU A 44 21.49 6.63 -10.31
C GLU A 44 22.39 6.75 -11.55
N ALA A 45 22.10 5.98 -12.62
CA ALA A 45 22.86 6.03 -13.87
C ALA A 45 22.75 7.39 -14.56
N LEU A 46 21.53 7.98 -14.64
CA LEU A 46 21.32 9.28 -15.24
C LEU A 46 22.03 10.39 -14.47
N HIS A 47 22.00 10.35 -13.13
CA HIS A 47 22.70 11.31 -12.29
C HIS A 47 24.24 11.19 -12.44
N ALA A 48 24.77 9.97 -12.57
CA ALA A 48 26.20 9.77 -12.84
C ALA A 48 26.64 10.40 -14.19
N ASP A 49 25.73 10.44 -15.16
CA ASP A 49 25.92 11.09 -16.47
C ASP A 49 25.57 12.60 -16.45
N GLY A 50 25.28 13.18 -15.28
CA GLY A 50 24.91 14.59 -15.10
C GLY A 50 23.52 14.95 -15.65
N GLN A 51 22.66 13.95 -15.88
CA GLN A 51 21.30 14.14 -16.37
C GLN A 51 20.31 14.16 -15.19
N PRO A 52 19.35 15.11 -15.15
CA PRO A 52 18.36 15.17 -14.09
C PRO A 52 17.33 14.05 -14.23
N PHE A 53 16.98 13.43 -13.11
CA PHE A 53 15.87 12.50 -13.04
C PHE A 53 15.23 12.49 -11.65
N GLN A 54 14.01 12.99 -11.56
CA GLN A 54 13.21 12.96 -10.35
C GLN A 54 11.74 12.72 -10.71
N VAL A 55 10.99 12.09 -9.81
CA VAL A 55 9.55 11.82 -9.96
C VAL A 55 8.78 12.26 -8.73
N GLY A 56 7.52 12.63 -8.94
CA GLY A 56 6.56 12.82 -7.86
C GLY A 56 5.94 11.49 -7.47
N ILE A 57 5.81 11.22 -6.17
CA ILE A 57 5.27 9.97 -5.62
C ILE A 57 4.04 10.26 -4.78
N VAL A 58 2.92 9.60 -5.10
CA VAL A 58 1.70 9.64 -4.30
C VAL A 58 1.25 8.21 -3.97
N THR A 59 1.00 7.96 -2.69
CA THR A 59 0.47 6.67 -2.21
C THR A 59 -0.65 6.90 -1.20
N GLY A 60 -1.26 5.84 -0.68
CA GLY A 60 -2.12 5.95 0.51
C GLY A 60 -1.30 6.33 1.75
N ALA A 61 -0.42 5.47 2.15
CA ALA A 61 0.62 5.68 3.16
C ALA A 61 1.62 4.55 3.00
N SER A 62 2.88 4.84 2.83
CA SER A 62 3.91 3.82 2.64
C SER A 62 5.13 4.07 3.52
N GLY A 63 6.06 3.16 3.53
CA GLY A 63 7.24 3.25 4.39
C GLY A 63 8.18 2.07 4.13
N CYS A 64 8.32 1.66 2.87
CA CYS A 64 9.22 0.58 2.48
C CYS A 64 10.59 1.11 2.07
N GLN A 65 11.56 0.21 1.98
CA GLN A 65 12.92 0.59 1.58
C GLN A 65 12.99 0.85 0.08
N SER A 66 12.41 -0.03 -0.74
CA SER A 66 12.53 0.07 -2.20
C SER A 66 11.90 1.33 -2.80
N LEU A 67 10.73 1.76 -2.31
CA LEU A 67 10.05 2.94 -2.86
C LEU A 67 10.59 4.24 -2.26
N GLU A 68 10.67 4.34 -0.94
CA GLU A 68 11.06 5.61 -0.32
C GLU A 68 12.56 5.69 -0.04
N GLY A 69 13.13 4.65 0.56
CA GLY A 69 14.53 4.68 0.98
C GLY A 69 15.49 4.71 -0.20
N ASP A 70 15.41 3.73 -1.09
CA ASP A 70 16.33 3.61 -2.21
C ASP A 70 16.18 4.78 -3.20
N MET A 71 14.94 5.19 -3.48
CA MET A 71 14.67 6.34 -4.35
C MET A 71 15.16 7.66 -3.75
N ALA A 72 15.04 7.85 -2.42
CA ALA A 72 15.56 9.04 -1.74
C ALA A 72 17.11 9.05 -1.78
N ASN A 73 17.75 7.92 -1.50
CA ASN A 73 19.21 7.79 -1.48
C ASN A 73 19.87 8.08 -2.84
N VAL A 74 19.14 7.84 -3.93
CA VAL A 74 19.61 8.21 -5.29
C VAL A 74 19.04 9.56 -5.77
N HIS A 75 18.46 10.38 -4.88
CA HIS A 75 17.89 11.71 -5.15
C HIS A 75 16.82 11.71 -6.28
N ALA A 76 16.06 10.62 -6.41
CA ALA A 76 15.08 10.44 -7.47
C ALA A 76 13.66 10.89 -7.09
N ILE A 77 13.45 11.42 -5.88
CA ILE A 77 12.15 11.90 -5.42
C ILE A 77 12.13 13.42 -5.43
N LYS A 78 11.22 14.00 -6.22
CA LYS A 78 10.94 15.44 -6.23
C LYS A 78 9.91 15.81 -5.16
N PHE A 79 8.83 15.06 -5.14
CA PHE A 79 7.67 15.28 -4.26
C PHE A 79 7.18 13.96 -3.69
N ARG A 80 6.69 13.98 -2.44
CA ARG A 80 6.10 12.83 -1.78
C ARG A 80 4.92 13.24 -0.91
N GLY A 81 3.76 12.65 -1.15
CA GLY A 81 2.58 12.75 -0.28
C GLY A 81 1.91 11.39 -0.08
N PRO A 82 1.17 11.19 1.00
CA PRO A 82 1.02 12.05 2.18
C PRO A 82 1.96 11.68 3.34
N PHE A 83 2.30 10.41 3.51
CA PHE A 83 2.92 9.91 4.75
C PHE A 83 3.96 8.84 4.46
N SER A 84 5.10 8.90 5.12
CA SER A 84 6.12 7.86 5.09
C SER A 84 6.76 7.63 6.45
N THR A 85 7.04 6.36 6.77
CA THR A 85 7.78 5.96 7.98
C THR A 85 9.23 5.60 7.69
N ASN A 86 9.68 5.68 6.43
CA ASN A 86 11.04 5.31 6.06
C ASN A 86 12.07 6.30 6.62
N LYS A 87 13.17 5.77 7.17
CA LYS A 87 14.19 6.58 7.85
C LYS A 87 15.00 7.42 6.85
N ASP A 88 15.43 6.81 5.75
CA ASP A 88 16.29 7.48 4.76
C ASP A 88 15.50 8.59 4.07
N PHE A 89 14.26 8.32 3.68
CA PHE A 89 13.34 9.32 3.17
C PHE A 89 13.22 10.54 4.12
N ARG A 90 13.04 10.30 5.43
CA ARG A 90 12.95 11.40 6.41
C ARG A 90 14.22 12.23 6.52
N ILE A 91 15.39 11.62 6.35
CA ILE A 91 16.67 12.35 6.34
C ILE A 91 16.68 13.34 5.18
N HIS A 92 16.41 12.88 3.96
CA HIS A 92 16.40 13.72 2.76
C HIS A 92 15.31 14.80 2.80
N THR A 93 14.14 14.48 3.34
CA THR A 93 13.06 15.46 3.57
C THR A 93 13.49 16.56 4.55
N ASN A 94 14.11 16.18 5.67
CA ASN A 94 14.58 17.15 6.67
C ASN A 94 15.73 18.04 6.16
N LEU A 95 16.49 17.57 5.17
CA LEU A 95 17.50 18.36 4.46
C LEU A 95 16.90 19.32 3.43
N GLY A 96 15.59 19.25 3.16
CA GLY A 96 14.92 20.06 2.15
C GLY A 96 15.15 19.59 0.72
N GLU A 97 15.59 18.36 0.51
CA GLU A 97 15.86 17.78 -0.81
C GLU A 97 14.61 17.20 -1.47
N ILE A 98 13.56 16.96 -0.70
CA ILE A 98 12.28 16.40 -1.15
C ILE A 98 11.14 17.30 -0.67
N ASP A 99 10.29 17.74 -1.59
CA ASP A 99 9.03 18.39 -1.25
C ASP A 99 8.07 17.38 -0.64
N TYR A 100 7.65 17.63 0.60
CA TYR A 100 6.83 16.70 1.36
C TYR A 100 5.56 17.37 1.87
N GLU A 101 4.42 16.72 1.66
CA GLU A 101 3.14 17.13 2.22
C GLU A 101 2.57 16.02 3.09
N ASP A 102 2.38 16.29 4.38
CA ASP A 102 1.67 15.40 5.30
C ASP A 102 0.18 15.75 5.36
N MET A 103 -0.67 14.74 5.45
CA MET A 103 -2.11 14.93 5.60
C MET A 103 -2.80 13.71 6.18
N HIS A 104 -4.04 13.89 6.62
CA HIS A 104 -4.90 12.76 6.97
C HIS A 104 -5.11 11.83 5.79
N LEU A 105 -4.86 10.53 5.98
CA LEU A 105 -4.94 9.51 4.92
C LEU A 105 -6.32 9.45 4.27
N GLY A 106 -7.39 9.68 5.03
CA GLY A 106 -8.76 9.73 4.50
C GLY A 106 -9.02 10.84 3.49
N HIS A 107 -8.17 11.86 3.41
CA HIS A 107 -8.32 12.98 2.46
C HIS A 107 -7.54 12.78 1.16
N VAL A 108 -6.58 11.85 1.12
CA VAL A 108 -5.65 11.71 -0.02
C VAL A 108 -6.37 11.42 -1.32
N ALA A 109 -7.25 10.41 -1.31
CA ALA A 109 -8.00 10.02 -2.50
C ALA A 109 -8.89 11.17 -3.02
N GLU A 110 -9.58 11.88 -2.12
CA GLU A 110 -10.41 13.03 -2.47
C GLU A 110 -9.58 14.16 -3.07
N ARG A 111 -8.42 14.49 -2.48
CA ARG A 111 -7.54 15.55 -2.99
C ARG A 111 -6.94 15.20 -4.35
N LEU A 112 -6.57 13.93 -4.55
CA LEU A 112 -6.16 13.45 -5.87
C LEU A 112 -7.27 13.66 -6.91
N ARG A 113 -8.50 13.26 -6.59
CA ARG A 113 -9.65 13.42 -7.49
C ARG A 113 -9.97 14.88 -7.82
N ARG A 114 -9.66 15.78 -6.90
CA ARG A 114 -9.80 17.23 -7.09
C ARG A 114 -8.59 17.88 -7.75
N GLY A 115 -7.57 17.14 -8.13
CA GLY A 115 -6.40 17.63 -8.86
C GLY A 115 -5.36 18.37 -8.02
N PHE A 116 -5.38 18.29 -6.69
CA PHE A 116 -4.42 19.01 -5.83
C PHE A 116 -2.97 18.57 -6.05
N TYR A 117 -2.75 17.35 -6.50
CA TYR A 117 -1.42 16.81 -6.80
C TYR A 117 -1.06 16.87 -8.30
N GLY A 118 -1.88 17.58 -9.09
CA GLY A 118 -1.72 17.57 -10.54
C GLY A 118 -2.14 16.25 -11.19
N GLU A 119 -1.76 16.08 -12.46
CA GLU A 119 -2.07 14.87 -13.21
C GLU A 119 -1.12 13.74 -12.83
N LEU A 120 -1.66 12.51 -12.73
CA LEU A 120 -0.86 11.30 -12.63
C LEU A 120 -0.52 10.79 -14.03
N GLN A 121 0.75 10.81 -14.41
CA GLN A 121 1.23 10.22 -15.64
C GLN A 121 1.14 8.70 -15.59
N TRP A 122 1.39 8.12 -14.40
CA TRP A 122 1.41 6.70 -14.17
C TRP A 122 0.66 6.28 -12.91
N ALA A 123 0.05 5.09 -12.97
CA ALA A 123 -0.18 4.25 -11.81
C ALA A 123 0.72 3.03 -11.93
N ILE A 124 1.46 2.70 -10.88
CA ILE A 124 2.24 1.47 -10.79
C ILE A 124 1.69 0.68 -9.62
N ILE A 125 1.09 -0.47 -9.89
CA ILE A 125 0.37 -1.24 -8.87
C ILE A 125 0.88 -2.67 -8.77
N GLU A 126 0.96 -3.19 -7.55
CA GLU A 126 1.22 -4.60 -7.29
C GLU A 126 -0.11 -5.35 -7.14
N VAL A 127 -0.20 -6.51 -7.77
CA VAL A 127 -1.37 -7.41 -7.71
C VAL A 127 -0.93 -8.85 -7.49
N SER A 128 -1.80 -9.66 -6.87
CA SER A 128 -1.59 -11.11 -6.74
C SER A 128 -1.98 -11.85 -8.03
N SER A 129 -2.94 -11.29 -8.77
CA SER A 129 -3.36 -11.82 -10.06
C SER A 129 -4.12 -10.76 -10.87
N LEU A 130 -4.13 -10.94 -12.18
CA LEU A 130 -4.84 -10.11 -13.13
C LEU A 130 -5.73 -10.99 -14.01
N GLU A 131 -7.03 -10.71 -14.01
CA GLU A 131 -7.98 -11.32 -14.93
C GLU A 131 -8.19 -10.36 -16.11
N GLU A 132 -7.74 -10.80 -17.28
CA GLU A 132 -7.81 -10.00 -18.49
C GLU A 132 -9.24 -9.98 -19.05
N GLY A 133 -9.67 -8.82 -19.57
CA GLY A 133 -10.96 -8.64 -20.21
C GLY A 133 -10.89 -7.57 -21.28
N ASP A 134 -11.75 -7.67 -22.28
CA ASP A 134 -11.74 -6.74 -23.44
C ASP A 134 -12.29 -5.35 -23.08
N THR A 135 -13.22 -5.28 -22.16
CA THR A 135 -13.87 -4.04 -21.73
C THR A 135 -13.32 -3.54 -20.39
N MET A 136 -13.02 -4.46 -19.47
CA MET A 136 -12.54 -4.19 -18.13
C MET A 136 -11.67 -5.35 -17.66
N CYS A 137 -10.56 -5.04 -16.99
CA CYS A 137 -9.71 -6.01 -16.34
C CYS A 137 -9.96 -5.99 -14.84
N LYS A 138 -9.80 -7.13 -14.19
CA LYS A 138 -9.93 -7.23 -12.73
C LYS A 138 -8.55 -7.46 -12.13
N ALA A 139 -8.08 -6.47 -11.39
CA ALA A 139 -6.83 -6.53 -10.63
C ALA A 139 -7.11 -6.96 -9.19
N TYR A 140 -6.61 -8.11 -8.80
CA TYR A 140 -6.72 -8.63 -7.45
C TYR A 140 -5.50 -8.19 -6.65
N LEU A 141 -5.72 -7.31 -5.67
CA LEU A 141 -4.64 -6.74 -4.87
C LEU A 141 -3.96 -7.81 -4.00
N THR A 142 -2.77 -7.50 -3.51
CA THR A 142 -2.02 -8.35 -2.58
C THR A 142 -2.51 -8.15 -1.14
N THR A 143 -1.62 -7.99 -0.18
CA THR A 143 -1.97 -7.83 1.25
C THR A 143 -2.46 -6.44 1.61
N ALA A 144 -2.21 -5.44 0.77
CA ALA A 144 -2.65 -4.07 0.98
C ALA A 144 -2.95 -3.35 -0.35
N GLY A 145 -4.02 -2.56 -0.37
CA GLY A 145 -4.46 -1.84 -1.56
C GLY A 145 -4.16 -0.35 -1.55
N GLY A 146 -4.17 0.28 -0.39
CA GLY A 146 -4.06 1.74 -0.29
C GLY A 146 -5.17 2.44 -1.07
N ILE A 147 -4.80 3.38 -1.95
CA ILE A 147 -5.72 4.19 -2.75
C ILE A 147 -5.81 3.74 -4.21
N VAL A 148 -5.55 2.46 -4.49
CA VAL A 148 -5.48 1.90 -5.85
C VAL A 148 -6.68 2.26 -6.72
N PRO A 149 -7.95 2.15 -6.27
CA PRO A 149 -9.10 2.50 -7.12
C PRO A 149 -8.99 3.92 -7.67
N THR A 150 -8.60 4.87 -6.84
CA THR A 150 -8.44 6.27 -7.23
C THR A 150 -7.28 6.48 -8.21
N ILE A 151 -6.10 5.90 -7.94
CA ILE A 151 -4.93 6.12 -8.81
C ILE A 151 -5.09 5.48 -10.20
N VAL A 152 -5.67 4.29 -10.31
CA VAL A 152 -5.89 3.65 -11.62
C VAL A 152 -6.96 4.38 -12.44
N ARG A 153 -7.95 4.97 -11.77
CA ARG A 153 -8.96 5.80 -12.43
C ARG A 153 -8.36 7.09 -12.98
N LEU A 154 -7.49 7.76 -12.22
CA LEU A 154 -6.93 9.07 -12.59
C LEU A 154 -5.71 8.99 -13.50
N ALA A 155 -4.89 7.97 -13.38
CA ALA A 155 -3.67 7.84 -14.17
C ALA A 155 -3.94 7.74 -15.66
N LYS A 156 -3.04 8.34 -16.45
CA LYS A 156 -3.07 8.24 -17.92
C LYS A 156 -2.63 6.87 -18.42
N ARG A 157 -1.67 6.24 -17.71
CA ARG A 157 -1.04 4.97 -18.07
C ARG A 157 -0.83 4.13 -16.83
N ILE A 158 -0.88 2.83 -16.99
CA ILE A 158 -0.78 1.88 -15.88
C ILE A 158 0.29 0.82 -16.20
N LEU A 159 1.17 0.59 -15.25
CA LEU A 159 2.05 -0.58 -15.18
C LEU A 159 1.57 -1.47 -14.03
N ILE A 160 1.49 -2.76 -14.29
CA ILE A 160 1.05 -3.75 -13.31
C ILE A 160 2.19 -4.69 -13.00
N GLU A 161 2.52 -4.83 -11.72
CA GLU A 161 3.45 -5.82 -11.22
C GLU A 161 2.65 -7.00 -10.63
N VAL A 162 2.68 -8.14 -11.32
CA VAL A 162 2.05 -9.38 -10.82
C VAL A 162 3.07 -10.10 -9.94
N ASN A 163 2.83 -10.10 -8.64
CA ASN A 163 3.75 -10.69 -7.69
C ASN A 163 3.29 -12.10 -7.26
N HIS A 164 3.93 -13.10 -7.82
CA HIS A 164 3.65 -14.52 -7.57
C HIS A 164 4.08 -15.03 -6.19
N PHE A 165 4.71 -14.19 -5.38
CA PHE A 165 4.96 -14.47 -3.97
C PHE A 165 3.64 -14.62 -3.18
N HIS A 166 2.62 -13.88 -3.59
CA HIS A 166 1.31 -13.93 -2.96
C HIS A 166 0.45 -15.04 -3.53
N SER A 167 -0.30 -15.73 -2.65
CA SER A 167 -1.29 -16.70 -3.09
C SER A 167 -2.36 -16.05 -3.95
N PRO A 168 -2.83 -16.68 -5.03
CA PRO A 168 -4.00 -16.24 -5.78
C PRO A 168 -5.27 -16.10 -4.91
N ASP A 169 -5.33 -16.77 -3.76
CA ASP A 169 -6.43 -16.64 -2.81
C ASP A 169 -6.44 -15.32 -2.05
N SER A 170 -5.40 -14.48 -2.19
CA SER A 170 -5.39 -13.09 -1.72
C SER A 170 -6.58 -12.28 -2.24
N LYS A 171 -7.17 -12.68 -3.37
CA LYS A 171 -8.39 -12.08 -3.94
C LYS A 171 -9.58 -12.03 -2.99
N PHE A 172 -9.59 -12.81 -1.89
CA PHE A 172 -10.67 -12.78 -0.92
C PHE A 172 -10.46 -11.80 0.24
N LEU A 173 -9.28 -11.16 0.33
CA LEU A 173 -8.93 -10.26 1.42
C LEU A 173 -9.62 -8.91 1.35
N HIS A 174 -9.97 -8.45 0.17
CA HIS A 174 -10.43 -7.07 -0.05
C HIS A 174 -11.94 -6.96 -0.28
N ASP A 175 -12.49 -5.81 0.11
CA ASP A 175 -13.83 -5.34 -0.21
C ASP A 175 -13.67 -3.91 -0.74
N VAL A 176 -13.51 -3.79 -2.06
CA VAL A 176 -13.16 -2.53 -2.73
C VAL A 176 -14.44 -1.76 -3.05
N TYR A 177 -14.59 -0.61 -2.42
CA TYR A 177 -15.70 0.31 -2.67
C TYR A 177 -15.18 1.74 -2.79
N GLU A 178 -15.51 2.41 -3.87
CA GLU A 178 -15.19 3.82 -4.08
C GLU A 178 -16.49 4.63 -4.08
N CYS A 179 -16.59 5.58 -3.14
CA CYS A 179 -17.77 6.43 -3.04
C CYS A 179 -17.90 7.34 -4.27
N ASP A 180 -19.13 7.66 -4.64
CA ASP A 180 -19.41 8.68 -5.64
C ASP A 180 -18.87 10.05 -5.21
N GLU A 181 -18.64 10.91 -6.22
CA GLU A 181 -18.20 12.29 -5.99
C GLU A 181 -19.38 13.20 -5.64
N TYR A 182 -19.08 14.27 -4.92
CA TYR A 182 -20.01 15.35 -4.74
C TYR A 182 -20.42 15.97 -6.11
N PRO A 183 -21.69 16.31 -6.35
CA PRO A 183 -22.83 16.32 -5.40
C PRO A 183 -23.61 15.01 -5.29
N ASN A 184 -23.23 13.96 -6.01
CA ASN A 184 -23.99 12.71 -6.13
C ASN A 184 -23.64 11.68 -5.05
N ARG A 185 -22.73 12.01 -4.13
CA ARG A 185 -22.27 11.11 -3.07
C ARG A 185 -23.43 10.65 -2.20
N GLN A 186 -23.58 9.32 -2.12
CA GLN A 186 -24.54 8.65 -1.26
C GLN A 186 -23.87 8.11 0.00
N PRO A 187 -24.63 7.87 1.07
CA PRO A 187 -24.15 7.13 2.23
C PRO A 187 -23.60 5.76 1.80
N ILE A 188 -22.54 5.31 2.48
CA ILE A 188 -22.00 3.96 2.26
C ILE A 188 -23.12 2.94 2.56
N PRO A 189 -23.45 2.00 1.65
CA PRO A 189 -24.60 1.11 1.76
C PRO A 189 -24.35 -0.07 2.73
N LEU A 190 -23.75 0.21 3.89
CA LEU A 190 -23.45 -0.77 4.93
C LEU A 190 -24.56 -0.76 5.97
N ILE A 191 -25.34 -1.83 6.05
CA ILE A 191 -26.51 -1.97 6.94
C ILE A 191 -26.41 -3.13 7.93
N SER A 192 -25.39 -3.99 7.79
CA SER A 192 -25.18 -5.11 8.70
C SER A 192 -23.69 -5.43 8.89
N VAL A 193 -23.37 -6.04 10.05
CA VAL A 193 -22.01 -6.51 10.35
C VAL A 193 -21.62 -7.63 9.38
N GLY A 194 -20.41 -7.56 8.83
CA GLY A 194 -19.91 -8.56 7.89
C GLY A 194 -20.43 -8.44 6.46
N GLN A 195 -21.27 -7.44 6.17
CA GLN A 195 -21.71 -7.17 4.80
C GLN A 195 -20.54 -6.71 3.94
N ARG A 196 -20.39 -7.30 2.76
CA ARG A 196 -19.55 -6.78 1.69
C ARG A 196 -20.35 -5.83 0.82
N ILE A 197 -19.79 -4.67 0.51
CA ILE A 197 -20.47 -3.58 -0.22
C ILE A 197 -19.85 -3.32 -1.60
N GLY A 198 -18.67 -3.83 -1.84
CA GLY A 198 -17.90 -3.65 -3.07
C GLY A 198 -17.53 -4.96 -3.74
N THR A 199 -16.43 -4.92 -4.45
CA THR A 199 -15.84 -6.04 -5.17
C THR A 199 -14.54 -6.49 -4.50
N ASN A 200 -14.11 -7.71 -4.79
CA ASN A 200 -12.81 -8.21 -4.33
C ASN A 200 -11.66 -7.88 -5.31
N TYR A 201 -11.91 -7.01 -6.26
CA TYR A 201 -10.96 -6.57 -7.29
C TYR A 201 -11.09 -5.08 -7.55
N VAL A 202 -10.08 -4.53 -8.20
CA VAL A 202 -10.13 -3.19 -8.78
C VAL A 202 -10.35 -3.32 -10.28
N GLU A 203 -11.30 -2.56 -10.82
CA GLU A 203 -11.55 -2.48 -12.26
C GLU A 203 -10.55 -1.54 -12.93
N ILE A 204 -9.97 -1.99 -14.04
CA ILE A 204 -9.00 -1.22 -14.81
C ILE A 204 -9.41 -1.20 -16.28
N ASP A 205 -9.46 0.00 -16.87
CA ASP A 205 -9.61 0.16 -18.32
C ASP A 205 -8.38 -0.47 -19.03
N PRO A 206 -8.58 -1.51 -19.85
CA PRO A 206 -7.48 -2.20 -20.55
C PRO A 206 -6.65 -1.27 -21.43
N LYS A 207 -7.24 -0.19 -21.95
CA LYS A 207 -6.55 0.78 -22.81
C LYS A 207 -5.47 1.57 -22.07
N LYS A 208 -5.54 1.66 -20.75
CA LYS A 208 -4.54 2.33 -19.93
C LYS A 208 -3.35 1.45 -19.57
N ILE A 209 -3.49 0.12 -19.69
CA ILE A 209 -2.44 -0.83 -19.31
C ILE A 209 -1.37 -0.85 -20.40
N VAL A 210 -0.21 -0.32 -20.08
CA VAL A 210 0.95 -0.25 -21.01
C VAL A 210 1.78 -1.52 -20.96
N GLY A 211 1.88 -2.14 -19.79
CA GLY A 211 2.64 -3.36 -19.63
C GLY A 211 2.41 -4.04 -18.28
N VAL A 212 2.74 -5.33 -18.25
CA VAL A 212 2.65 -6.19 -17.08
C VAL A 212 4.03 -6.81 -16.84
N VAL A 213 4.50 -6.71 -15.60
CA VAL A 213 5.76 -7.28 -15.12
C VAL A 213 5.46 -8.41 -14.15
N ASP A 214 5.99 -9.59 -14.40
CA ASP A 214 5.90 -10.71 -13.45
C ASP A 214 7.10 -10.69 -12.50
N CYS A 215 6.84 -10.87 -11.21
CA CYS A 215 7.87 -11.00 -10.19
C CYS A 215 7.50 -12.03 -9.11
N ASN A 216 8.47 -12.37 -8.26
CA ASN A 216 8.28 -13.23 -7.10
C ASN A 216 9.16 -12.69 -5.95
N ILE A 217 8.68 -11.61 -5.32
CA ILE A 217 9.45 -10.86 -4.32
C ILE A 217 8.63 -10.77 -3.03
N PRO A 218 9.20 -11.15 -1.87
CA PRO A 218 8.50 -11.03 -0.60
C PRO A 218 8.23 -9.56 -0.25
N GLU A 219 7.23 -9.34 0.63
CA GLU A 219 6.96 -8.04 1.21
C GLU A 219 8.15 -7.55 2.05
N GLU A 220 8.33 -6.23 2.09
CA GLU A 220 9.34 -5.58 2.92
C GLU A 220 8.84 -5.35 4.36
N ALA A 221 7.91 -6.20 4.81
CA ALA A 221 7.35 -6.13 6.14
C ALA A 221 8.43 -6.30 7.22
N ARG A 222 8.34 -5.51 8.28
CA ARG A 222 9.22 -5.68 9.43
C ARG A 222 8.95 -7.03 10.09
N ALA A 223 10.01 -7.75 10.40
CA ALA A 223 9.91 -8.98 11.17
C ALA A 223 9.25 -8.71 12.54
N PHE A 224 8.45 -9.65 13.01
CA PHE A 224 7.94 -9.61 14.37
C PHE A 224 9.12 -9.72 15.34
N VAL A 225 9.24 -8.73 16.22
CA VAL A 225 10.22 -8.75 17.30
C VAL A 225 9.61 -9.50 18.48
N ASP A 226 10.37 -10.44 19.05
CA ASP A 226 9.94 -11.13 20.28
C ASP A 226 9.73 -10.14 21.43
N PRO A 227 8.67 -10.30 22.23
CA PRO A 227 8.44 -9.46 23.38
C PRO A 227 9.60 -9.55 24.38
N ASN A 228 10.03 -8.40 24.89
CA ASN A 228 10.93 -8.32 26.03
C ASN A 228 10.15 -8.52 27.35
N GLU A 229 10.83 -8.47 28.49
CA GLU A 229 10.23 -8.65 29.81
C GLU A 229 9.09 -7.64 30.09
N GLU A 230 9.32 -6.36 29.75
CA GLU A 230 8.34 -5.29 29.96
C GLU A 230 7.08 -5.49 29.11
N THR A 231 7.24 -5.71 27.80
CA THR A 231 6.11 -5.93 26.90
C THR A 231 5.38 -7.24 27.17
N THR A 232 6.10 -8.28 27.63
CA THR A 232 5.49 -9.55 28.09
C THR A 232 4.58 -9.30 29.30
N ARG A 233 5.02 -8.47 30.25
CA ARG A 233 4.23 -8.10 31.42
C ARG A 233 2.99 -7.28 31.03
N ILE A 234 3.13 -6.37 30.05
CA ILE A 234 1.97 -5.64 29.50
C ILE A 234 0.97 -6.63 28.89
N GLY A 235 1.44 -7.57 28.06
CA GLY A 235 0.58 -8.60 27.47
C GLY A 235 -0.17 -9.42 28.49
N GLN A 236 0.50 -9.84 29.58
CA GLN A 236 -0.13 -10.57 30.67
C GLN A 236 -1.19 -9.74 31.39
N ASN A 237 -0.91 -8.47 31.68
CA ASN A 237 -1.89 -7.57 32.33
C ASN A 237 -3.18 -7.42 31.50
N VAL A 238 -3.07 -7.40 30.15
CA VAL A 238 -4.24 -7.33 29.25
C VAL A 238 -5.02 -8.65 29.31
N VAL A 239 -4.36 -9.80 29.30
CA VAL A 239 -5.01 -11.11 29.45
C VAL A 239 -5.75 -11.21 30.79
N ASP A 240 -5.10 -10.81 31.87
CA ASP A 240 -5.71 -10.82 33.23
C ASP A 240 -6.93 -9.89 33.30
N PHE A 241 -6.89 -8.75 32.60
CA PHE A 241 -8.04 -7.87 32.47
C PHE A 241 -9.18 -8.56 31.72
N PHE A 242 -8.94 -9.20 30.58
CA PHE A 242 -9.97 -9.89 29.82
C PHE A 242 -10.61 -11.02 30.61
N LEU A 243 -9.81 -11.87 31.26
CA LEU A 243 -10.32 -12.96 32.09
C LEU A 243 -11.19 -12.46 33.25
N ARG A 244 -10.78 -11.38 33.92
CA ARG A 244 -11.56 -10.76 34.99
C ARG A 244 -12.90 -10.23 34.48
N ASP A 245 -12.91 -9.54 33.33
CA ASP A 245 -14.10 -8.93 32.78
C ASP A 245 -15.05 -9.97 32.16
N MET A 246 -14.53 -11.07 31.61
CA MET A 246 -15.35 -12.23 31.22
C MET A 246 -16.03 -12.86 32.45
N LYS A 247 -15.29 -13.04 33.55
CA LYS A 247 -15.85 -13.58 34.79
C LYS A 247 -16.93 -12.65 35.39
N ALA A 248 -16.79 -11.35 35.19
CA ALA A 248 -17.78 -10.35 35.60
C ALA A 248 -18.99 -10.25 34.64
N GLY A 249 -18.96 -10.91 33.49
CA GLY A 249 -20.00 -10.87 32.46
C GLY A 249 -20.00 -9.60 31.61
N HIS A 250 -18.94 -8.80 31.64
CA HIS A 250 -18.79 -7.60 30.82
C HIS A 250 -18.34 -7.92 29.40
N ILE A 251 -17.60 -8.99 29.22
CA ILE A 251 -17.12 -9.49 27.93
C ILE A 251 -17.65 -10.92 27.76
N PRO A 252 -18.22 -11.28 26.59
CA PRO A 252 -18.67 -12.64 26.35
C PRO A 252 -17.48 -13.61 26.30
N SER A 253 -17.71 -14.87 26.66
CA SER A 253 -16.67 -15.94 26.65
C SER A 253 -16.05 -16.20 25.27
N THR A 254 -16.73 -15.80 24.19
CA THR A 254 -16.23 -15.88 22.82
C THR A 254 -15.39 -14.68 22.42
N MET A 255 -15.18 -13.74 23.32
CA MET A 255 -14.61 -12.40 23.09
C MET A 255 -15.37 -11.60 22.03
N PHE A 256 -15.10 -10.31 21.98
CA PHE A 256 -15.51 -9.47 20.84
C PHE A 256 -14.47 -9.59 19.72
N PRO A 257 -14.82 -9.19 18.49
CA PRO A 257 -13.80 -8.92 17.48
C PRO A 257 -12.77 -7.95 18.05
N ILE A 258 -11.50 -8.31 18.02
CA ILE A 258 -10.39 -7.47 18.48
C ILE A 258 -9.53 -7.03 17.31
N GLN A 259 -8.95 -5.85 17.41
CA GLN A 259 -7.94 -5.36 16.48
C GLN A 259 -6.66 -5.06 17.25
N SER A 260 -5.54 -5.57 16.74
CA SER A 260 -4.22 -5.23 17.25
C SER A 260 -3.57 -4.18 16.38
N GLY A 261 -2.95 -3.18 17.00
CA GLY A 261 -2.08 -2.23 16.33
C GLY A 261 -0.73 -2.83 15.97
N VAL A 262 -0.04 -2.24 15.00
CA VAL A 262 1.33 -2.61 14.64
C VAL A 262 2.30 -2.13 15.73
N GLY A 263 3.12 -3.03 16.27
CA GLY A 263 4.15 -2.70 17.22
C GLY A 263 4.45 -3.83 18.22
N THR A 264 5.56 -3.70 18.96
CA THR A 264 6.03 -4.72 19.90
C THR A 264 5.04 -5.00 21.02
N THR A 265 4.36 -3.98 21.52
CA THR A 265 3.32 -4.11 22.56
C THR A 265 2.10 -4.88 22.04
N GLY A 266 1.58 -4.54 20.85
CA GLY A 266 0.48 -5.27 20.23
C GLY A 266 0.82 -6.74 20.00
N ASN A 267 2.03 -7.02 19.49
CA ASN A 267 2.52 -8.39 19.30
C ASN A 267 2.61 -9.15 20.63
N ALA A 268 3.05 -8.50 21.72
CA ALA A 268 3.13 -9.12 23.03
C ALA A 268 1.74 -9.49 23.58
N VAL A 269 0.75 -8.62 23.38
CA VAL A 269 -0.65 -8.89 23.77
C VAL A 269 -1.19 -10.09 22.98
N LEU A 270 -1.04 -10.12 21.66
CA LEU A 270 -1.49 -11.25 20.84
C LEU A 270 -0.80 -12.55 21.23
N LYS A 271 0.52 -12.52 21.52
CA LYS A 271 1.27 -13.68 21.99
C LYS A 271 0.80 -14.17 23.36
N ALA A 272 0.43 -13.25 24.26
CA ALA A 272 -0.13 -13.60 25.57
C ALA A 272 -1.52 -14.22 25.44
N ILE A 273 -2.40 -13.66 24.61
CA ILE A 273 -3.73 -14.22 24.31
C ILE A 273 -3.60 -15.64 23.76
N GLY A 274 -2.75 -15.86 22.76
CA GLY A 274 -2.56 -17.19 22.14
C GLY A 274 -1.95 -18.25 23.07
N ARG A 275 -1.44 -17.87 24.25
CA ARG A 275 -0.91 -18.79 25.27
C ARG A 275 -1.87 -19.00 26.44
N CYS A 276 -2.96 -18.25 26.49
CA CYS A 276 -3.90 -18.32 27.59
C CYS A 276 -4.94 -19.42 27.36
N GLU A 277 -4.99 -20.41 28.28
CA GLU A 277 -5.94 -21.52 28.20
C GLU A 277 -7.40 -21.12 28.54
N GLY A 278 -7.67 -19.87 28.79
CA GLY A 278 -9.01 -19.39 29.19
C GLY A 278 -9.62 -18.36 28.25
N LEU A 279 -8.97 -18.05 27.14
CA LEU A 279 -9.41 -17.09 26.13
C LEU A 279 -9.60 -17.76 24.77
#